data_e155b4fb53f349d0a9f5c5c670e66754
#
_entry.id   e155b4fb53f349d0a9f5c5c670e66754
#
_cell.length_a   1.000
_cell.length_b   1.000
_cell.length_c   1.000
_cell.angle_alpha   90.00
_cell.angle_beta   90.00
_cell.angle_gamma   90.00
#
_symmetry.space_group_name_H-M   'P 1'
#
loop_
_entity.id
_entity.type
_entity.pdbx_description
1 polymer ?
#
loop_
_entity_poly.entity_id
_entity_poly.type
_entity_poly.pdbx_seq_one_letter_code
_entity_poly.pdbx_strand_id
1 'polypeptide(L)'
;LSSFGSLRWFRAENAPEGSAARCLDCRMESECPFSARDLYYVRRDWVSNFDVPPGATLDATIMEELRTGMLGRCVYRCDNDVVDHQLLSMEMDDEVTMSLSMEMFTNDDFRKTHIRLTGGEIDGDERTLRVRRFRGGDAETYDFSDIAGQPFHAGADLQLIGDFIRALRDPSRPFLTTIDDSIESHRICYAAERSRRTGETIRMDAAE
;
A
#
# COMPACT_ATOMS: atom_id res chain seq x y z
N LEU A 1 20.64 -4.68 1.65
CA LEU A 1 19.34 -4.28 2.14
C LEU A 1 19.25 -4.48 3.64
N SER A 2 18.76 -3.48 4.38
CA SER A 2 18.47 -3.55 5.82
C SER A 2 17.03 -3.09 6.08
N SER A 3 16.35 -3.78 6.99
CA SER A 3 14.94 -3.51 7.29
C SER A 3 14.69 -3.51 8.80
N PHE A 4 13.86 -2.56 9.23
CA PHE A 4 13.39 -2.40 10.61
C PHE A 4 11.87 -2.21 10.59
N GLY A 5 11.17 -2.84 11.53
CA GLY A 5 9.72 -2.73 11.62
C GLY A 5 9.14 -3.76 12.56
N SER A 6 7.91 -3.55 12.98
CA SER A 6 7.21 -4.49 13.85
C SER A 6 5.70 -4.31 13.77
N LEU A 7 4.96 -5.27 14.25
CA LEU A 7 3.58 -5.07 14.67
C LEU A 7 3.63 -4.49 16.08
N ARG A 8 3.51 -3.17 16.20
CA ARG A 8 3.69 -2.45 17.47
C ARG A 8 2.36 -2.06 18.11
N TRP A 9 1.41 -1.63 17.31
CA TRP A 9 0.19 -1.00 17.79
C TRP A 9 -1.02 -1.93 17.77
N PHE A 10 -1.27 -2.61 16.66
CA PHE A 10 -2.44 -3.47 16.49
C PHE A 10 -2.29 -4.82 17.21
N ARG A 11 -2.18 -4.76 18.53
CA ARG A 11 -2.05 -5.90 19.45
C ARG A 11 -3.11 -5.86 20.53
N ALA A 12 -3.45 -7.02 21.07
CA ALA A 12 -4.48 -7.15 22.11
C ALA A 12 -4.18 -6.32 23.37
N GLU A 13 -2.91 -6.14 23.72
CA GLU A 13 -2.46 -5.32 24.84
C GLU A 13 -2.73 -3.82 24.68
N ASN A 14 -2.86 -3.34 23.44
CA ASN A 14 -3.18 -1.94 23.13
C ASN A 14 -4.67 -1.74 22.87
N ALA A 15 -5.47 -2.79 22.94
CA ALA A 15 -6.90 -2.66 22.74
C ALA A 15 -7.52 -1.78 23.83
N PRO A 16 -8.40 -0.82 23.49
CA PRO A 16 -9.09 -0.01 24.48
C PRO A 16 -9.82 -0.88 25.50
N GLU A 17 -9.82 -0.43 26.76
CA GLU A 17 -10.53 -1.12 27.83
C GLU A 17 -12.02 -1.26 27.48
N GLY A 18 -12.59 -2.44 27.67
CA GLY A 18 -13.97 -2.73 27.30
C GLY A 18 -14.21 -2.98 25.82
N SER A 19 -13.14 -3.03 24.99
CA SER A 19 -13.26 -3.40 23.58
C SER A 19 -13.67 -4.86 23.41
N ALA A 20 -14.49 -5.15 22.38
CA ALA A 20 -14.93 -6.48 22.02
C ALA A 20 -14.11 -7.08 20.86
N ALA A 21 -14.34 -8.34 20.52
CA ALA A 21 -13.71 -9.01 19.39
C ALA A 21 -14.19 -8.48 18.03
N ARG A 22 -15.36 -7.86 17.99
CA ARG A 22 -15.96 -7.28 16.76
C ARG A 22 -16.43 -5.84 17.03
N CYS A 23 -16.37 -5.00 16.00
CA CYS A 23 -16.75 -3.59 16.13
C CYS A 23 -18.22 -3.41 16.47
N LEU A 24 -19.14 -4.22 15.92
CA LEU A 24 -20.57 -4.09 16.21
C LEU A 24 -20.96 -4.45 17.66
N ASP A 25 -20.12 -5.23 18.34
CA ASP A 25 -20.32 -5.62 19.75
C ASP A 25 -19.51 -4.75 20.71
N CYS A 26 -18.75 -3.79 20.19
CA CYS A 26 -17.77 -3.02 20.94
C CYS A 26 -18.40 -1.78 21.57
N ARG A 27 -18.25 -1.62 22.87
CA ARG A 27 -18.72 -0.42 23.60
C ARG A 27 -17.94 0.85 23.24
N MET A 28 -16.69 0.66 22.75
CA MET A 28 -15.80 1.74 22.35
C MET A 28 -15.95 2.11 20.87
N GLU A 29 -16.91 1.52 20.15
CA GLU A 29 -17.03 1.65 18.70
C GLU A 29 -17.11 3.11 18.24
N SER A 30 -17.91 3.93 18.89
CA SER A 30 -18.12 5.35 18.54
C SER A 30 -16.91 6.27 18.83
N GLU A 31 -15.98 5.85 19.64
CA GLU A 31 -14.78 6.63 20.00
C GLU A 31 -13.51 6.05 19.38
N CYS A 32 -13.60 4.86 18.80
CA CYS A 32 -12.46 4.15 18.25
C CYS A 32 -12.07 4.74 16.88
N PRO A 33 -10.85 5.25 16.71
CA PRO A 33 -10.39 5.80 15.43
C PRO A 33 -10.28 4.73 14.31
N PHE A 34 -10.34 3.45 14.67
CA PHE A 34 -10.26 2.30 13.78
C PHE A 34 -11.59 1.53 13.71
N SER A 35 -12.72 2.21 13.97
CA SER A 35 -14.03 1.58 13.87
C SER A 35 -14.33 1.13 12.44
N ALA A 36 -14.48 -0.19 12.24
CA ALA A 36 -14.88 -0.73 10.95
C ALA A 36 -16.29 -0.27 10.54
N ARG A 37 -17.19 -0.03 11.51
CA ARG A 37 -18.51 0.52 11.23
C ARG A 37 -18.41 1.96 10.73
N ASP A 38 -17.58 2.79 11.36
CA ASP A 38 -17.35 4.15 10.89
C ASP A 38 -16.74 4.14 9.49
N LEU A 39 -15.68 3.36 9.28
CA LEU A 39 -14.97 3.26 8.01
C LEU A 39 -15.90 2.85 6.86
N TYR A 40 -16.56 1.69 6.97
CA TYR A 40 -17.26 1.09 5.84
C TYR A 40 -18.72 1.52 5.74
N TYR A 41 -19.43 1.69 6.89
CA TYR A 41 -20.86 1.98 6.87
C TYR A 41 -21.17 3.47 6.92
N VAL A 42 -20.43 4.26 7.72
CA VAL A 42 -20.71 5.70 7.87
C VAL A 42 -20.01 6.51 6.79
N ARG A 43 -18.68 6.39 6.69
CA ARG A 43 -17.87 7.16 5.72
C ARG A 43 -17.91 6.61 4.30
N ARG A 44 -18.29 5.35 4.14
CA ARG A 44 -18.32 4.65 2.84
C ARG A 44 -16.95 4.49 2.18
N ASP A 45 -15.90 4.46 2.98
CA ASP A 45 -14.57 4.21 2.47
C ASP A 45 -14.45 2.73 2.08
N TRP A 46 -13.74 2.46 0.99
CA TRP A 46 -13.39 1.10 0.53
C TRP A 46 -14.60 0.19 0.27
N VAL A 47 -15.75 0.77 -0.09
CA VAL A 47 -16.99 0.01 -0.36
C VAL A 47 -16.87 -0.91 -1.57
N SER A 48 -15.89 -0.73 -2.44
CA SER A 48 -15.55 -1.64 -3.54
C SER A 48 -15.08 -3.03 -3.06
N ASN A 49 -14.73 -3.17 -1.78
CA ASN A 49 -14.37 -4.47 -1.19
C ASN A 49 -15.59 -5.35 -0.89
N PHE A 50 -16.81 -4.85 -1.11
CA PHE A 50 -18.03 -5.61 -0.82
C PHE A 50 -18.70 -6.06 -2.11
N ASP A 51 -18.73 -7.37 -2.32
CA ASP A 51 -19.53 -8.00 -3.37
C ASP A 51 -21.01 -8.01 -2.95
N VAL A 52 -21.82 -7.17 -3.60
CA VAL A 52 -23.25 -7.08 -3.30
C VAL A 52 -24.03 -8.15 -4.08
N PRO A 53 -24.61 -9.14 -3.40
CA PRO A 53 -25.38 -10.19 -4.09
C PRO A 53 -26.61 -9.62 -4.81
N PRO A 54 -27.09 -10.28 -5.88
CA PRO A 54 -28.32 -9.90 -6.55
C PRO A 54 -29.50 -9.82 -5.58
N GLY A 55 -30.19 -8.67 -5.56
CA GLY A 55 -31.32 -8.43 -4.67
C GLY A 55 -30.99 -7.93 -3.27
N ALA A 56 -29.71 -7.91 -2.89
CA ALA A 56 -29.25 -7.27 -1.64
C ALA A 56 -28.95 -5.78 -1.85
N THR A 57 -28.93 -5.05 -0.74
CA THR A 57 -28.43 -3.66 -0.73
C THR A 57 -26.99 -3.62 -0.21
N LEU A 58 -26.23 -2.61 -0.62
CA LEU A 58 -24.85 -2.40 -0.09
C LEU A 58 -24.88 -2.31 1.45
N ASP A 59 -25.84 -1.61 2.03
CA ASP A 59 -25.96 -1.47 3.48
C ASP A 59 -26.15 -2.82 4.20
N ALA A 60 -27.02 -3.67 3.67
CA ALA A 60 -27.23 -5.00 4.23
C ALA A 60 -25.97 -5.87 4.11
N THR A 61 -25.28 -5.78 2.97
CA THR A 61 -24.04 -6.52 2.72
C THR A 61 -22.92 -6.07 3.68
N ILE A 62 -22.73 -4.76 3.83
CA ILE A 62 -21.73 -4.21 4.79
C ILE A 62 -22.07 -4.68 6.20
N MET A 63 -23.32 -4.53 6.66
CA MET A 63 -23.69 -4.89 8.02
C MET A 63 -23.56 -6.39 8.29
N GLU A 64 -23.82 -7.24 7.31
CA GLU A 64 -23.60 -8.68 7.42
C GLU A 64 -22.12 -9.03 7.51
N GLU A 65 -21.28 -8.43 6.66
CA GLU A 65 -19.83 -8.60 6.71
C GLU A 65 -19.27 -8.12 8.06
N LEU A 66 -19.70 -6.96 8.56
CA LEU A 66 -19.29 -6.48 9.88
C LEU A 66 -19.72 -7.39 11.02
N ARG A 67 -20.84 -8.10 10.87
CA ARG A 67 -21.36 -9.03 11.88
C ARG A 67 -20.64 -10.38 11.85
N THR A 68 -20.38 -10.94 10.69
CA THR A 68 -19.93 -12.32 10.51
C THR A 68 -18.57 -12.46 9.85
N GLY A 69 -18.20 -11.55 8.97
CA GLY A 69 -17.01 -11.63 8.14
C GLY A 69 -15.74 -11.07 8.79
N MET A 70 -14.68 -11.03 8.03
CA MET A 70 -13.34 -10.62 8.49
C MET A 70 -13.23 -9.12 8.78
N LEU A 71 -13.91 -8.29 7.98
CA LEU A 71 -13.81 -6.83 8.08
C LEU A 71 -14.45 -6.25 9.35
N GLY A 72 -15.32 -7.02 10.02
CA GLY A 72 -15.89 -6.62 11.32
C GLY A 72 -15.06 -6.97 12.54
N ARG A 73 -13.93 -7.65 12.40
CA ARG A 73 -13.04 -8.03 13.51
C ARG A 73 -12.31 -6.81 14.07
N CYS A 74 -12.07 -6.81 15.37
CA CYS A 74 -11.30 -5.76 16.01
C CYS A 74 -9.84 -5.83 15.55
N VAL A 75 -9.28 -4.73 15.05
CA VAL A 75 -7.88 -4.67 14.56
C VAL A 75 -6.85 -5.00 15.65
N TYR A 76 -7.18 -4.77 16.93
CA TYR A 76 -6.32 -5.11 18.05
C TYR A 76 -6.39 -6.59 18.45
N ARG A 77 -7.43 -7.32 18.03
CA ARG A 77 -7.72 -8.68 18.47
C ARG A 77 -7.78 -9.70 17.33
N CYS A 78 -7.44 -9.27 16.12
CA CYS A 78 -7.27 -10.19 15.00
C CYS A 78 -5.91 -10.89 15.09
N ASP A 79 -5.75 -11.92 14.25
CA ASP A 79 -4.55 -12.76 14.17
C ASP A 79 -3.51 -12.21 13.18
N ASN A 80 -3.48 -10.89 13.00
CA ASN A 80 -2.49 -10.22 12.16
C ASN A 80 -1.08 -10.39 12.75
N ASP A 81 -0.12 -10.76 11.93
CA ASP A 81 1.30 -10.92 12.28
C ASP A 81 2.24 -10.08 11.41
N VAL A 82 1.69 -9.26 10.49
CA VAL A 82 2.46 -8.36 9.64
C VAL A 82 2.78 -7.04 10.37
N VAL A 83 3.77 -6.34 9.88
CA VAL A 83 4.21 -5.06 10.46
C VAL A 83 3.15 -3.96 10.27
N ASP A 84 3.03 -3.06 11.24
CA ASP A 84 2.23 -1.83 11.13
C ASP A 84 3.09 -0.58 10.82
N HIS A 85 4.41 -0.72 10.87
CA HIS A 85 5.38 0.24 10.37
C HIS A 85 6.65 -0.49 9.93
N GLN A 86 7.30 0.00 8.87
CA GLN A 86 8.54 -0.57 8.35
C GLN A 86 9.41 0.49 7.67
N LEU A 87 10.68 0.49 7.98
CA LEU A 87 11.72 1.24 7.27
C LEU A 87 12.65 0.27 6.57
N LEU A 88 12.91 0.52 5.30
CA LEU A 88 13.79 -0.24 4.46
C LEU A 88 14.87 0.66 3.88
N SER A 89 16.13 0.23 3.90
CA SER A 89 17.26 0.88 3.24
C SER A 89 17.95 -0.10 2.32
N MET A 90 18.21 0.34 1.09
CA MET A 90 18.85 -0.47 0.06
C MET A 90 19.98 0.30 -0.61
N GLU A 91 21.01 -0.42 -1.00
CA GLU A 91 22.05 0.02 -1.92
C GLU A 91 21.97 -0.88 -3.14
N MET A 92 21.94 -0.30 -4.32
CA MET A 92 21.87 -0.97 -5.60
C MET A 92 23.29 -1.17 -6.15
N ASP A 93 23.46 -2.01 -7.18
CA ASP A 93 24.76 -2.34 -7.75
C ASP A 93 25.52 -1.15 -8.35
N ASP A 94 24.78 -0.11 -8.76
CA ASP A 94 25.34 1.14 -9.30
C ASP A 94 25.55 2.23 -8.21
N GLU A 95 25.63 1.83 -6.94
CA GLU A 95 25.81 2.70 -5.77
C GLU A 95 24.62 3.66 -5.51
N VAL A 96 23.50 3.50 -6.20
CA VAL A 96 22.26 4.24 -5.91
C VAL A 96 21.69 3.74 -4.60
N THR A 97 21.36 4.66 -3.70
CA THR A 97 20.70 4.35 -2.43
C THR A 97 19.21 4.66 -2.47
N MET A 98 18.41 3.78 -1.86
CA MET A 98 16.98 3.91 -1.75
C MET A 98 16.54 3.69 -0.30
N SER A 99 15.54 4.44 0.14
CA SER A 99 14.81 4.16 1.38
C SER A 99 13.32 4.11 1.12
N LEU A 100 12.62 3.23 1.83
CA LEU A 100 11.16 3.13 1.84
C LEU A 100 10.68 3.12 3.28
N SER A 101 9.72 3.98 3.60
CA SER A 101 8.98 3.93 4.87
C SER A 101 7.53 3.58 4.58
N MET A 102 7.03 2.57 5.27
CA MET A 102 5.63 2.17 5.28
C MET A 102 5.06 2.40 6.67
N GLU A 103 3.97 3.15 6.74
CA GLU A 103 3.31 3.53 7.97
C GLU A 103 1.79 3.30 7.85
N MET A 104 1.21 2.60 8.81
CA MET A 104 -0.24 2.41 8.90
C MET A 104 -0.97 3.63 9.50
N PHE A 105 -0.23 4.57 10.12
CA PHE A 105 -0.77 5.71 10.87
C PHE A 105 -0.61 7.01 10.09
N THR A 106 -1.23 7.07 8.91
CA THR A 106 -1.22 8.24 8.05
C THR A 106 -2.64 8.69 7.74
N ASN A 107 -2.83 9.99 7.51
CA ASN A 107 -4.10 10.51 7.01
C ASN A 107 -4.23 10.33 5.49
N ASP A 108 -3.11 10.24 4.81
CA ASP A 108 -3.04 10.06 3.36
C ASP A 108 -2.80 8.58 3.04
N ASP A 109 -3.49 8.06 2.04
CA ASP A 109 -3.42 6.66 1.60
C ASP A 109 -2.61 6.46 0.31
N PHE A 110 -1.82 7.46 -0.08
CA PHE A 110 -1.02 7.45 -1.29
C PHE A 110 0.49 7.47 -0.99
N ARG A 111 1.28 7.08 -1.99
CA ARG A 111 2.73 7.05 -1.91
C ARG A 111 3.32 8.42 -2.21
N LYS A 112 4.32 8.83 -1.43
CA LYS A 112 5.16 10.00 -1.70
C LYS A 112 6.53 9.52 -2.17
N THR A 113 6.96 10.01 -3.30
CA THR A 113 8.25 9.63 -3.89
C THR A 113 9.12 10.88 -4.03
N HIS A 114 10.37 10.76 -3.63
CA HIS A 114 11.37 11.80 -3.80
C HIS A 114 12.63 11.21 -4.44
N ILE A 115 13.02 11.72 -5.59
CA ILE A 115 14.20 11.26 -6.35
C ILE A 115 15.20 12.41 -6.41
N ARG A 116 16.43 12.17 -5.96
CA ARG A 116 17.54 13.12 -6.06
C ARG A 116 18.48 12.66 -7.16
N LEU A 117 18.75 13.58 -8.10
CA LEU A 117 19.59 13.34 -9.27
C LEU A 117 20.74 14.37 -9.28
N THR A 118 21.77 14.13 -10.07
CA THR A 118 22.92 15.02 -10.22
C THR A 118 22.56 16.39 -10.81
N GLY A 119 21.43 16.50 -11.52
CA GLY A 119 20.95 17.74 -12.16
C GLY A 119 19.74 18.39 -11.53
N GLY A 120 19.13 17.75 -10.50
CA GLY A 120 17.90 18.24 -9.89
C GLY A 120 17.22 17.22 -9.02
N GLU A 121 15.95 17.45 -8.73
CA GLU A 121 15.13 16.56 -7.92
C GLU A 121 13.72 16.43 -8.47
N ILE A 122 13.07 15.31 -8.16
CA ILE A 122 11.70 15.01 -8.55
C ILE A 122 10.93 14.64 -7.29
N ASP A 123 9.79 15.31 -7.05
CA ASP A 123 8.83 14.99 -6.02
C ASP A 123 7.53 14.51 -6.64
N GLY A 124 6.95 13.42 -6.15
CA GLY A 124 5.67 12.89 -6.62
C GLY A 124 4.80 12.35 -5.49
N ASP A 125 3.48 12.43 -5.67
CA ASP A 125 2.48 11.98 -4.70
C ASP A 125 1.31 11.21 -5.36
N GLU A 126 1.55 10.54 -6.49
CA GLU A 126 0.55 9.84 -7.33
C GLU A 126 -0.47 10.75 -8.02
N ARG A 127 -0.54 12.03 -7.69
CA ARG A 127 -1.42 13.04 -8.32
C ARG A 127 -0.63 14.08 -9.07
N THR A 128 0.50 14.46 -8.50
CA THR A 128 1.37 15.48 -9.06
C THR A 128 2.81 14.96 -9.16
N LEU A 129 3.51 15.43 -10.18
CA LEU A 129 4.95 15.25 -10.31
C LEU A 129 5.57 16.62 -10.47
N ARG A 130 6.53 16.97 -9.61
CA ARG A 130 7.24 18.24 -9.61
C ARG A 130 8.72 18.02 -9.90
N VAL A 131 9.21 18.60 -10.97
CA VAL A 131 10.62 18.54 -11.40
C VAL A 131 11.30 19.87 -11.12
N ARG A 132 12.40 19.85 -10.39
CA ARG A 132 13.21 21.03 -10.07
C ARG A 132 14.65 20.80 -10.49
N ARG A 133 15.21 21.68 -11.33
CA ARG A 133 16.60 21.62 -11.77
C ARG A 133 17.48 22.53 -10.93
N PHE A 134 18.74 22.17 -10.66
CA PHE A 134 19.66 22.98 -9.86
C PHE A 134 20.03 24.29 -10.54
N ARG A 135 20.04 24.33 -11.87
CA ARG A 135 20.36 25.53 -12.64
C ARG A 135 19.17 25.94 -13.50
N GLY A 136 18.50 26.98 -13.06
CA GLY A 136 17.53 27.75 -13.83
C GLY A 136 16.10 27.23 -13.83
N GLY A 137 15.20 28.15 -14.06
CA GLY A 137 13.79 27.93 -14.35
C GLY A 137 12.90 27.71 -13.13
N ASP A 138 11.63 27.95 -13.33
CA ASP A 138 10.58 27.57 -12.42
C ASP A 138 10.44 26.04 -12.38
N ALA A 139 9.88 25.52 -11.28
CA ALA A 139 9.55 24.11 -11.19
C ALA A 139 8.51 23.73 -12.24
N GLU A 140 8.78 22.66 -12.98
CA GLU A 140 7.79 22.06 -13.86
C GLU A 140 6.88 21.16 -13.02
N THR A 141 5.57 21.35 -13.14
CA THR A 141 4.58 20.55 -12.41
C THR A 141 3.67 19.86 -13.43
N TYR A 142 3.51 18.57 -13.27
CA TYR A 142 2.62 17.73 -14.05
C TYR A 142 1.48 17.27 -13.15
N ASP A 143 0.24 17.48 -13.58
CA ASP A 143 -0.97 17.11 -12.85
C ASP A 143 -1.56 15.82 -13.45
N PHE A 144 -1.73 14.82 -12.63
CA PHE A 144 -2.31 13.51 -12.96
C PHE A 144 -3.59 13.25 -12.18
N SER A 145 -4.23 14.27 -11.62
CA SER A 145 -5.43 14.12 -10.77
C SER A 145 -6.56 13.41 -11.48
N ASP A 146 -6.72 13.61 -12.79
CA ASP A 146 -7.73 12.94 -13.61
C ASP A 146 -7.48 11.41 -13.71
N ILE A 147 -6.21 10.99 -13.68
CA ILE A 147 -5.82 9.58 -13.70
C ILE A 147 -5.92 9.00 -12.30
N ALA A 148 -5.46 9.72 -11.28
CA ALA A 148 -5.47 9.27 -9.89
C ALA A 148 -6.89 8.97 -9.37
N GLY A 149 -7.91 9.63 -9.90
CA GLY A 149 -9.32 9.38 -9.56
C GLY A 149 -9.97 8.18 -10.25
N GLN A 150 -9.26 7.50 -11.15
CA GLN A 150 -9.81 6.34 -11.86
C GLN A 150 -9.83 5.10 -10.95
N PRO A 151 -10.84 4.20 -11.09
CA PRO A 151 -10.88 2.95 -10.35
C PRO A 151 -9.73 2.02 -10.78
N PHE A 152 -9.52 0.94 -10.02
CA PHE A 152 -8.52 -0.07 -10.29
C PHE A 152 -7.09 0.50 -10.29
N HIS A 153 -6.66 0.97 -9.12
CA HIS A 153 -5.32 1.55 -8.88
C HIS A 153 -4.99 2.67 -9.89
N ALA A 154 -5.86 3.69 -9.98
CA ALA A 154 -5.75 4.78 -10.95
C ALA A 154 -5.69 4.30 -12.41
N GLY A 155 -6.42 3.24 -12.73
CA GLY A 155 -6.46 2.65 -14.07
C GLY A 155 -5.25 1.76 -14.42
N ALA A 156 -4.30 1.58 -13.51
CA ALA A 156 -3.07 0.80 -13.76
C ALA A 156 -3.37 -0.67 -14.09
N ASP A 157 -4.35 -1.28 -13.43
CA ASP A 157 -4.72 -2.69 -13.70
C ASP A 157 -5.21 -2.88 -15.14
N LEU A 158 -6.03 -1.94 -15.62
CA LEU A 158 -6.52 -1.98 -17.01
C LEU A 158 -5.39 -1.72 -18.02
N GLN A 159 -4.44 -0.85 -17.67
CA GLN A 159 -3.28 -0.58 -18.50
C GLN A 159 -2.35 -1.80 -18.59
N LEU A 160 -2.13 -2.49 -17.47
CA LEU A 160 -1.33 -3.72 -17.41
C LEU A 160 -1.93 -4.82 -18.30
N ILE A 161 -3.24 -5.07 -18.17
CA ILE A 161 -3.95 -6.04 -19.02
C ILE A 161 -3.90 -5.61 -20.49
N GLY A 162 -4.11 -4.33 -20.76
CA GLY A 162 -4.04 -3.78 -22.10
C GLY A 162 -2.65 -3.91 -22.73
N ASP A 163 -1.58 -3.73 -21.94
CA ASP A 163 -0.21 -3.91 -22.38
C ASP A 163 0.09 -5.38 -22.72
N PHE A 164 -0.33 -6.28 -21.86
CA PHE A 164 -0.22 -7.72 -22.10
C PHE A 164 -0.91 -8.15 -23.40
N ILE A 165 -2.15 -7.70 -23.64
CA ILE A 165 -2.88 -8.01 -24.88
C ILE A 165 -2.18 -7.42 -26.10
N ARG A 166 -1.64 -6.20 -26.01
CA ARG A 166 -0.89 -5.58 -27.11
C ARG A 166 0.38 -6.35 -27.45
N ALA A 167 1.14 -6.76 -26.44
CA ALA A 167 2.34 -7.54 -26.63
C ALA A 167 2.05 -8.94 -27.22
N LEU A 168 0.94 -9.58 -26.86
CA LEU A 168 0.51 -10.84 -27.48
C LEU A 168 0.15 -10.67 -28.97
N ARG A 169 -0.41 -9.52 -29.35
CA ARG A 169 -0.77 -9.24 -30.76
C ARG A 169 0.40 -8.82 -31.63
N ASP A 170 1.42 -8.24 -31.01
CA ASP A 170 2.64 -7.78 -31.66
C ASP A 170 3.86 -8.25 -30.86
N PRO A 171 4.43 -9.40 -31.22
CA PRO A 171 5.60 -9.96 -30.51
C PRO A 171 6.87 -9.10 -30.62
N SER A 172 6.91 -8.09 -31.48
CA SER A 172 8.02 -7.14 -31.54
C SER A 172 7.97 -6.08 -30.42
N ARG A 173 6.83 -5.95 -29.73
CA ARG A 173 6.61 -5.01 -28.65
C ARG A 173 7.06 -5.62 -27.32
N PRO A 174 8.01 -5.01 -26.61
CA PRO A 174 8.40 -5.49 -25.27
C PRO A 174 7.25 -5.26 -24.28
N PHE A 175 7.19 -6.11 -23.25
CA PHE A 175 6.35 -5.87 -22.08
C PHE A 175 6.91 -4.68 -21.29
N LEU A 176 6.03 -3.86 -20.73
CA LEU A 176 6.42 -2.78 -19.82
C LEU A 176 6.88 -3.34 -18.46
N THR A 177 6.29 -4.44 -18.03
CA THR A 177 6.66 -5.16 -16.81
C THR A 177 6.71 -6.64 -17.11
N THR A 178 7.83 -7.28 -16.79
CA THR A 178 8.05 -8.71 -17.02
C THR A 178 7.79 -9.52 -15.76
N ILE A 179 7.74 -10.85 -15.91
CA ILE A 179 7.70 -11.75 -14.74
C ILE A 179 8.98 -11.65 -13.91
N ASP A 180 10.12 -11.39 -14.54
CA ASP A 180 11.40 -11.25 -13.85
C ASP A 180 11.41 -10.01 -12.96
N ASP A 181 10.86 -8.88 -13.41
CA ASP A 181 10.66 -7.67 -12.59
C ASP A 181 9.78 -7.96 -11.37
N SER A 182 8.73 -8.78 -11.56
CA SER A 182 7.84 -9.18 -10.47
C SER A 182 8.55 -10.11 -9.47
N ILE A 183 9.33 -11.05 -9.96
CA ILE A 183 10.12 -11.97 -9.11
C ILE A 183 11.12 -11.17 -8.29
N GLU A 184 11.83 -10.22 -8.90
CA GLU A 184 12.80 -9.37 -8.19
C GLU A 184 12.13 -8.55 -7.09
N SER A 185 10.97 -7.96 -7.37
CA SER A 185 10.18 -7.24 -6.36
C SER A 185 9.82 -8.12 -5.16
N HIS A 186 9.42 -9.38 -5.39
CA HIS A 186 9.13 -10.33 -4.32
C HIS A 186 10.40 -10.74 -3.54
N ARG A 187 11.52 -10.93 -4.22
CA ARG A 187 12.83 -11.21 -3.57
C ARG A 187 13.21 -10.08 -2.61
N ILE A 188 13.01 -8.83 -3.00
CA ILE A 188 13.23 -7.67 -2.13
C ILE A 188 12.33 -7.76 -0.89
N CYS A 189 11.04 -8.08 -1.04
CA CYS A 189 10.12 -8.25 0.09
C CYS A 189 10.56 -9.36 1.05
N TYR A 190 10.98 -10.52 0.53
CA TYR A 190 11.49 -11.62 1.36
C TYR A 190 12.81 -11.26 2.07
N ALA A 191 13.71 -10.58 1.38
CA ALA A 191 14.95 -10.11 1.97
C ALA A 191 14.70 -9.07 3.08
N ALA A 192 13.74 -8.17 2.87
CA ALA A 192 13.31 -7.19 3.87
C ALA A 192 12.76 -7.87 5.14
N GLU A 193 11.89 -8.86 4.97
CA GLU A 193 11.34 -9.63 6.09
C GLU A 193 12.42 -10.43 6.82
N ARG A 194 13.33 -11.06 6.09
CA ARG A 194 14.47 -11.74 6.68
C ARG A 194 15.36 -10.79 7.49
N SER A 195 15.72 -9.63 6.91
CA SER A 195 16.53 -8.61 7.58
C SER A 195 15.83 -8.14 8.87
N ARG A 196 14.54 -7.84 8.80
CA ARG A 196 13.76 -7.40 9.94
C ARG A 196 13.75 -8.42 11.08
N ARG A 197 13.65 -9.72 10.76
CA ARG A 197 13.59 -10.81 11.75
C ARG A 197 14.94 -11.14 12.35
N THR A 198 16.02 -11.07 11.56
CA THR A 198 17.36 -11.46 12.01
C THR A 198 18.19 -10.28 12.53
N GLY A 199 17.83 -9.05 12.18
CA GLY A 199 18.63 -7.85 12.44
C GLY A 199 19.86 -7.73 11.54
N GLU A 200 20.00 -8.59 10.54
CA GLU A 200 21.15 -8.62 9.63
C GLU A 200 20.90 -7.78 8.38
N THR A 201 21.98 -7.24 7.82
CA THR A 201 21.95 -6.71 6.45
C THR A 201 21.98 -7.89 5.47
N ILE A 202 20.97 -7.97 4.61
CA ILE A 202 20.88 -9.03 3.60
C ILE A 202 21.51 -8.55 2.30
N ARG A 203 22.46 -9.31 1.78
CA ARG A 203 22.98 -9.16 0.44
C ARG A 203 22.09 -9.96 -0.52
N MET A 204 21.63 -9.30 -1.58
CA MET A 204 20.86 -9.95 -2.62
C MET A 204 21.82 -10.30 -3.74
N ASP A 205 22.09 -11.60 -3.92
CA ASP A 205 22.88 -12.06 -5.04
C ASP A 205 22.03 -11.99 -6.32
N ALA A 206 22.69 -11.73 -7.45
CA ALA A 206 22.01 -11.82 -8.75
C ALA A 206 21.37 -13.21 -8.87
N ALA A 207 20.19 -13.27 -9.50
CA ALA A 207 19.54 -14.55 -9.75
C ALA A 207 20.46 -15.39 -10.66
N GLU A 208 20.85 -16.60 -10.18
CA GLU A 208 21.46 -17.61 -11.03
C GLU A 208 20.45 -18.14 -12.07
#